data_11a513c46c5acec51aeed9da2229cef2
#
_entry.id   11a513c46c5acec51aeed9da2229cef2
#
_cell.length_a   1.000
_cell.length_b   1.000
_cell.length_c   1.000
_cell.angle_alpha   90.00
_cell.angle_beta   90.00
_cell.angle_gamma   90.00
#
_symmetry.space_group_name_H-M   'P 1'
#
loop_
_entity.id
_entity.type
_entity.pdbx_description
1 polymer ?
#
loop_
_entity_poly.entity_id
_entity_poly.type
_entity_poly.pdbx_seq_one_letter_code
_entity_poly.pdbx_strand_id
1 'polypeptide(L)'
;MKEQDILENQNWLEVWHHYYDPELELEPNDPNAICISSVDSTGMPNGRYVLLKDVSEKGFLFYTNLKSQKGKELFVAGKGALTWWSRAQNKSVRVQGTVEQVRDDIADTYWASRKEDAKISAILSKQSDEVASREQLEEEFAKLKAEYAGKDIPRPKHWSGV
;
A
#
# COMPACT_ATOMS: atom_id res chain seq x y z
N MET A 1 25.80 -10.77 -0.41
CA MET A 1 26.14 -10.66 1.04
C MET A 1 26.10 -12.05 1.62
N LYS A 2 27.07 -12.46 2.42
CA LYS A 2 27.01 -13.77 3.09
C LYS A 2 26.03 -13.65 4.28
N GLU A 3 25.42 -14.75 4.69
CA GLU A 3 24.42 -14.72 5.77
C GLU A 3 24.96 -14.14 7.09
N GLN A 4 26.24 -14.35 7.34
CA GLN A 4 26.93 -13.81 8.52
C GLN A 4 27.11 -12.28 8.44
N ASP A 5 27.38 -11.75 7.23
CA ASP A 5 27.53 -10.30 6.99
C ASP A 5 26.18 -9.58 7.17
N ILE A 6 25.06 -10.26 6.91
CA ILE A 6 23.71 -9.71 7.07
C ILE A 6 23.36 -9.52 8.55
N LEU A 7 23.73 -10.49 9.39
CA LEU A 7 23.48 -10.43 10.85
C LEU A 7 24.29 -9.32 11.53
N GLU A 8 25.42 -8.96 10.95
CA GLU A 8 26.33 -7.92 11.43
C GLU A 8 26.03 -6.53 10.82
N ASN A 9 25.29 -6.50 9.71
CA ASN A 9 24.97 -5.25 9.01
C ASN A 9 23.89 -4.47 9.77
N GLN A 10 24.26 -3.28 10.26
CA GLN A 10 23.35 -2.37 10.96
C GLN A 10 22.52 -1.51 9.99
N ASN A 11 22.81 -1.53 8.69
CA ASN A 11 22.03 -0.83 7.69
C ASN A 11 20.82 -1.69 7.24
N TRP A 12 19.69 -1.49 7.91
CA TRP A 12 18.48 -2.24 7.63
C TRP A 12 17.99 -2.07 6.17
N LEU A 13 18.26 -0.93 5.53
CA LEU A 13 17.83 -0.67 4.16
C LEU A 13 18.63 -1.52 3.16
N GLU A 14 19.93 -1.69 3.37
CA GLU A 14 20.76 -2.61 2.57
C GLU A 14 20.33 -4.06 2.74
N VAL A 15 20.01 -4.46 3.97
CA VAL A 15 19.49 -5.81 4.27
C VAL A 15 18.14 -6.02 3.60
N TRP A 16 17.25 -5.03 3.63
CA TRP A 16 15.98 -5.08 2.92
C TRP A 16 16.19 -5.31 1.42
N HIS A 17 16.96 -4.46 0.75
CA HIS A 17 17.21 -4.55 -0.69
C HIS A 17 17.91 -5.86 -1.08
N HIS A 18 18.77 -6.38 -0.23
CA HIS A 18 19.41 -7.68 -0.49
C HIS A 18 18.40 -8.82 -0.67
N TYR A 19 17.30 -8.82 0.07
CA TYR A 19 16.25 -9.84 -0.04
C TYR A 19 15.12 -9.45 -0.98
N TYR A 20 14.76 -8.19 -1.02
CA TYR A 20 13.59 -7.71 -1.75
C TYR A 20 13.83 -7.56 -3.25
N ASP A 21 14.99 -7.01 -3.66
CA ASP A 21 15.24 -6.75 -5.07
C ASP A 21 15.24 -8.02 -5.94
N PRO A 22 15.86 -9.14 -5.51
CA PRO A 22 15.76 -10.39 -6.24
C PRO A 22 14.33 -10.94 -6.36
N GLU A 23 13.47 -10.68 -5.37
CA GLU A 23 12.08 -11.14 -5.39
C GLU A 23 11.28 -10.51 -6.52
N LEU A 24 11.59 -9.29 -6.92
CA LEU A 24 10.93 -8.59 -8.03
C LEU A 24 11.06 -9.36 -9.36
N GLU A 25 12.10 -10.19 -9.49
CA GLU A 25 12.34 -11.04 -10.66
C GLU A 25 11.84 -12.48 -10.45
N LEU A 26 11.87 -12.97 -9.22
CA LEU A 26 11.55 -14.35 -8.87
C LEU A 26 10.05 -14.61 -8.73
N GLU A 27 9.29 -13.61 -8.26
CA GLU A 27 7.85 -13.73 -8.09
C GLU A 27 7.12 -12.98 -9.21
N PRO A 28 6.40 -13.69 -10.09
CA PRO A 28 5.71 -13.05 -11.23
C PRO A 28 4.43 -12.29 -10.84
N ASN A 29 3.87 -12.58 -9.65
CA ASN A 29 2.60 -12.01 -9.22
C ASN A 29 2.77 -11.17 -7.96
N ASP A 30 2.66 -9.85 -8.11
CA ASP A 30 2.70 -8.89 -6.99
C ASP A 30 3.88 -9.12 -6.01
N PRO A 31 5.14 -9.13 -6.50
CA PRO A 31 6.33 -9.35 -5.64
C PRO A 31 6.45 -8.32 -4.52
N ASN A 32 5.78 -7.20 -4.69
CA ASN A 32 5.71 -6.10 -3.74
C ASN A 32 4.49 -6.16 -2.80
N ALA A 33 3.77 -7.28 -2.76
CA ALA A 33 2.68 -7.45 -1.81
C ALA A 33 3.22 -7.56 -0.37
N ILE A 34 2.67 -6.73 0.52
CA ILE A 34 2.98 -6.74 1.95
C ILE A 34 1.68 -6.84 2.75
N CYS A 35 1.70 -7.55 3.86
CA CYS A 35 0.60 -7.57 4.80
C CYS A 35 0.77 -6.42 5.81
N ILE A 36 -0.15 -5.45 5.80
CA ILE A 36 -0.22 -4.39 6.81
C ILE A 36 -1.14 -4.84 7.94
N SER A 37 -0.64 -4.73 9.15
CA SER A 37 -1.40 -5.00 10.38
C SER A 37 -1.67 -3.69 11.14
N SER A 38 -2.89 -3.56 11.59
CA SER A 38 -3.40 -2.46 12.41
C SER A 38 -4.28 -3.00 13.53
N VAL A 39 -4.62 -2.17 14.49
CA VAL A 39 -5.45 -2.55 15.64
C VAL A 39 -6.63 -1.60 15.69
N ASP A 40 -7.82 -2.12 15.86
CA ASP A 40 -9.03 -1.30 16.01
C ASP A 40 -9.18 -0.73 17.43
N SER A 41 -10.24 0.05 17.65
CA SER A 41 -10.51 0.69 18.93
C SER A 41 -10.80 -0.28 20.09
N THR A 42 -11.09 -1.55 19.78
CA THR A 42 -11.32 -2.61 20.78
C THR A 42 -10.06 -3.39 21.12
N GLY A 43 -8.95 -3.12 20.41
CA GLY A 43 -7.71 -3.90 20.54
C GLY A 43 -7.63 -5.10 19.59
N MET A 44 -8.62 -5.29 18.70
CA MET A 44 -8.61 -6.41 17.75
C MET A 44 -7.63 -6.13 16.61
N PRO A 45 -6.67 -7.04 16.37
CA PRO A 45 -5.74 -6.92 15.26
C PRO A 45 -6.40 -7.27 13.93
N ASN A 46 -6.10 -6.47 12.91
CA ASN A 46 -6.57 -6.64 11.54
C ASN A 46 -5.38 -6.68 10.58
N GLY A 47 -5.41 -7.62 9.63
CA GLY A 47 -4.38 -7.77 8.59
C GLY A 47 -4.99 -7.74 7.19
N ARG A 48 -4.30 -7.11 6.22
CA ARG A 48 -4.66 -7.12 4.79
C ARG A 48 -3.45 -6.84 3.93
N TYR A 49 -3.51 -7.30 2.69
CA TYR A 49 -2.45 -7.03 1.73
C TYR A 49 -2.60 -5.65 1.10
N VAL A 50 -1.47 -4.99 0.90
CA VAL A 50 -1.29 -3.78 0.09
C VAL A 50 -0.03 -3.93 -0.75
N LEU A 51 0.14 -3.07 -1.76
CA LEU A 51 1.34 -3.09 -2.60
C LEU A 51 2.33 -2.03 -2.13
N LEU A 52 3.51 -2.47 -1.71
CA LEU A 52 4.64 -1.60 -1.39
C LEU A 52 5.04 -0.82 -2.65
N LYS A 53 5.33 0.46 -2.50
CA LYS A 53 5.64 1.35 -3.62
C LYS A 53 7.02 1.98 -3.55
N ASP A 54 7.53 2.16 -2.36
CA ASP A 54 8.87 2.66 -2.15
C ASP A 54 9.39 2.22 -0.78
N VAL A 55 10.71 2.10 -0.68
CA VAL A 55 11.43 1.88 0.57
C VAL A 55 12.66 2.78 0.58
N SER A 56 12.79 3.56 1.63
CA SER A 56 13.90 4.50 1.80
C SER A 56 14.26 4.62 3.28
N GLU A 57 15.27 5.39 3.60
CA GLU A 57 15.62 5.70 4.99
C GLU A 57 14.46 6.27 5.81
N LYS A 58 13.43 6.84 5.14
CA LYS A 58 12.21 7.35 5.77
C LYS A 58 11.22 6.26 6.15
N GLY A 59 11.37 5.05 5.59
CA GLY A 59 10.49 3.92 5.84
C GLY A 59 9.90 3.29 4.60
N PHE A 60 8.77 2.65 4.76
CA PHE A 60 8.05 1.85 3.78
C PHE A 60 6.81 2.60 3.32
N LEU A 61 6.64 2.80 2.02
CA LEU A 61 5.55 3.58 1.45
C LEU A 61 4.55 2.69 0.71
N PHE A 62 3.28 2.83 1.05
CA PHE A 62 2.17 2.31 0.26
C PHE A 62 1.06 3.36 0.15
N TYR A 63 0.17 3.22 -0.85
CA TYR A 63 -0.95 4.15 -1.04
C TYR A 63 -2.28 3.50 -0.73
N THR A 64 -3.17 4.24 -0.10
CA THR A 64 -4.46 3.71 0.32
C THR A 64 -5.53 4.80 0.43
N ASN A 65 -6.79 4.36 0.60
CA ASN A 65 -7.89 5.21 1.03
C ASN A 65 -7.79 5.42 2.55
N LEU A 66 -7.55 6.64 2.99
CA LEU A 66 -7.41 7.01 4.40
C LEU A 66 -8.71 6.81 5.21
N LYS A 67 -9.87 6.79 4.52
CA LYS A 67 -11.17 6.52 5.15
C LYS A 67 -11.48 5.03 5.27
N SER A 68 -10.68 4.15 4.68
CA SER A 68 -10.82 2.71 4.85
C SER A 68 -10.57 2.31 6.30
N GLN A 69 -11.00 1.10 6.69
CA GLN A 69 -10.78 0.56 8.03
C GLN A 69 -9.29 0.66 8.42
N LYS A 70 -8.37 0.18 7.55
CA LYS A 70 -6.94 0.27 7.83
C LYS A 70 -6.43 1.72 7.98
N GLY A 71 -6.92 2.63 7.13
CA GLY A 71 -6.54 4.04 7.21
C GLY A 71 -6.90 4.63 8.56
N LYS A 72 -8.14 4.45 8.99
CA LYS A 72 -8.63 4.92 10.30
C LYS A 72 -7.83 4.31 11.45
N GLU A 73 -7.65 2.99 11.46
CA GLU A 73 -6.94 2.26 12.52
C GLU A 73 -5.47 2.71 12.63
N LEU A 74 -4.76 2.78 11.51
CA LEU A 74 -3.35 3.18 11.49
C LEU A 74 -3.13 4.60 12.01
N PHE A 75 -3.98 5.56 11.60
CA PHE A 75 -3.84 6.95 12.03
C PHE A 75 -4.32 7.20 13.46
N VAL A 76 -5.33 6.48 13.94
CA VAL A 76 -5.76 6.53 15.33
C VAL A 76 -4.69 5.97 16.26
N ALA A 77 -4.11 4.84 15.91
CA ALA A 77 -3.04 4.22 16.70
C ALA A 77 -1.69 4.93 16.54
N GLY A 78 -1.47 5.64 15.43
CA GLY A 78 -0.19 6.24 15.06
C GLY A 78 0.93 5.22 14.85
N LYS A 79 0.60 3.94 14.80
CA LYS A 79 1.53 2.82 14.69
C LYS A 79 0.94 1.69 13.84
N GLY A 80 1.82 0.92 13.22
CA GLY A 80 1.45 -0.25 12.44
C GLY A 80 2.59 -1.26 12.36
N ALA A 81 2.26 -2.40 11.78
CA ALA A 81 3.26 -3.39 11.41
C ALA A 81 3.05 -3.79 9.95
N LEU A 82 4.15 -4.11 9.29
CA LEU A 82 4.11 -4.77 8.00
C LEU A 82 4.85 -6.12 8.07
N THR A 83 4.38 -7.05 7.27
CA THR A 83 5.08 -8.30 7.03
C THR A 83 5.18 -8.52 5.53
N TRP A 84 6.39 -8.74 5.07
CA TRP A 84 6.69 -9.20 3.73
C TRP A 84 7.16 -10.65 3.79
N TRP A 85 6.78 -11.46 2.81
CA TRP A 85 7.20 -12.84 2.69
C TRP A 85 7.57 -13.19 1.26
N SER A 86 8.80 -13.65 1.09
CA SER A 86 9.28 -14.24 -0.15
C SER A 86 9.08 -15.74 -0.12
N ARG A 87 8.20 -16.22 -0.98
CA ARG A 87 8.03 -17.66 -1.18
C ARG A 87 9.24 -18.28 -1.88
N ALA A 88 9.79 -17.61 -2.87
CA ALA A 88 10.89 -18.11 -3.67
C ALA A 88 12.17 -18.28 -2.85
N GLN A 89 12.43 -17.36 -1.92
CA GLN A 89 13.61 -17.38 -1.06
C GLN A 89 13.37 -18.01 0.32
N ASN A 90 12.10 -18.33 0.66
CA ASN A 90 11.69 -18.79 1.99
C ASN A 90 12.16 -17.85 3.12
N LYS A 91 11.95 -16.54 2.89
CA LYS A 91 12.34 -15.47 3.81
C LYS A 91 11.13 -14.62 4.18
N SER A 92 11.13 -14.09 5.40
CA SER A 92 10.15 -13.08 5.81
C SER A 92 10.82 -11.94 6.56
N VAL A 93 10.29 -10.75 6.34
CA VAL A 93 10.69 -9.55 7.07
C VAL A 93 9.46 -8.96 7.74
N ARG A 94 9.60 -8.62 9.01
CA ARG A 94 8.59 -7.91 9.79
C ARG A 94 9.14 -6.59 10.26
N VAL A 95 8.37 -5.54 10.06
CA VAL A 95 8.69 -4.18 10.50
C VAL A 95 7.57 -3.64 11.37
N GLN A 96 7.91 -2.91 12.40
CA GLN A 96 6.98 -2.17 13.25
C GLN A 96 7.46 -0.73 13.35
N GLY A 97 6.54 0.23 13.29
CA GLY A 97 6.92 1.63 13.32
C GLY A 97 5.75 2.58 13.49
N THR A 98 6.09 3.85 13.49
CA THR A 98 5.12 4.96 13.42
C THR A 98 4.53 5.06 12.02
N VAL A 99 3.34 5.63 11.95
CA VAL A 99 2.59 5.83 10.71
C VAL A 99 2.43 7.32 10.46
N GLU A 100 2.84 7.75 9.28
CA GLU A 100 2.72 9.13 8.84
C GLU A 100 2.10 9.20 7.45
N GLN A 101 1.32 10.22 7.19
CA GLN A 101 0.84 10.52 5.84
C GLN A 101 1.94 11.26 5.07
N VAL A 102 2.17 10.88 3.83
CA VAL A 102 3.09 11.64 2.97
C VAL A 102 2.52 13.00 2.65
N ARG A 103 3.40 13.94 2.30
CA ARG A 103 3.01 15.27 1.80
C ARG A 103 2.17 15.14 0.53
N ASP A 104 1.30 16.10 0.32
CA ASP A 104 0.38 16.11 -0.83
C ASP A 104 1.10 16.09 -2.18
N ASP A 105 2.24 16.79 -2.31
CA ASP A 105 3.03 16.82 -3.54
C ASP A 105 3.56 15.43 -3.94
N ILE A 106 3.95 14.60 -2.97
CA ILE A 106 4.36 13.21 -3.18
C ILE A 106 3.16 12.36 -3.62
N ALA A 107 2.04 12.52 -2.93
CA ALA A 107 0.82 11.80 -3.25
C ALA A 107 0.28 12.19 -4.65
N ASP A 108 0.33 13.47 -5.02
CA ASP A 108 -0.10 13.99 -6.32
C ASP A 108 0.80 13.47 -7.45
N THR A 109 2.12 13.47 -7.23
CA THR A 109 3.09 12.93 -8.19
C THR A 109 2.81 11.45 -8.48
N TYR A 110 2.61 10.65 -7.45
CA TYR A 110 2.28 9.23 -7.65
C TYR A 110 0.88 9.05 -8.26
N TRP A 111 -0.11 9.86 -7.85
CA TRP A 111 -1.44 9.83 -8.45
C TRP A 111 -1.39 10.11 -9.95
N ALA A 112 -0.63 11.10 -10.37
CA ALA A 112 -0.47 11.44 -11.79
C ALA A 112 0.05 10.25 -12.62
N SER A 113 0.96 9.45 -12.08
CA SER A 113 1.54 8.29 -12.76
C SER A 113 0.60 7.08 -12.88
N ARG A 114 -0.53 7.07 -12.16
CA ARG A 114 -1.48 5.94 -12.17
C ARG A 114 -2.24 5.86 -13.48
N LYS A 115 -2.54 4.64 -13.92
CA LYS A 115 -3.44 4.39 -15.04
C LYS A 115 -4.84 4.93 -14.74
N GLU A 116 -5.54 5.41 -15.76
CA GLU A 116 -6.88 5.99 -15.67
C GLU A 116 -7.86 5.07 -14.92
N ASP A 117 -7.95 3.80 -15.30
CA ASP A 117 -8.84 2.83 -14.64
C ASP A 117 -8.53 2.66 -13.15
N ALA A 118 -7.25 2.73 -12.77
CA ALA A 118 -6.85 2.66 -11.36
C ALA A 118 -7.20 3.94 -10.58
N LYS A 119 -7.21 5.11 -11.22
CA LYS A 119 -7.70 6.38 -10.65
C LYS A 119 -9.21 6.32 -10.44
N ILE A 120 -9.96 5.91 -11.46
CA ILE A 120 -11.42 5.77 -11.41
C ILE A 120 -11.82 4.78 -10.31
N SER A 121 -11.19 3.61 -10.26
CA SER A 121 -11.42 2.63 -9.19
C SER A 121 -11.19 3.20 -7.79
N ALA A 122 -10.16 4.02 -7.63
CA ALA A 122 -9.85 4.64 -6.33
C ALA A 122 -10.85 5.73 -5.93
N ILE A 123 -11.44 6.45 -6.89
CA ILE A 123 -12.50 7.43 -6.65
C ILE A 123 -13.81 6.71 -6.27
N LEU A 124 -14.17 5.68 -7.03
CA LEU A 124 -15.40 4.93 -6.84
C LEU A 124 -15.40 4.15 -5.53
N SER A 125 -14.25 3.60 -5.15
CA SER A 125 -14.16 2.70 -4.01
C SER A 125 -14.39 3.42 -2.68
N LYS A 126 -15.52 3.13 -2.05
CA LYS A 126 -15.72 3.33 -0.61
C LYS A 126 -15.07 2.17 0.13
N GLN A 127 -13.74 2.11 0.07
CA GLN A 127 -12.98 0.96 0.57
C GLN A 127 -13.35 0.58 2.01
N SER A 128 -13.67 -0.69 2.23
CA SER A 128 -14.17 -1.30 3.47
C SER A 128 -15.66 -1.07 3.77
N ASP A 129 -16.42 -0.43 2.89
CA ASP A 129 -17.87 -0.32 3.00
C ASP A 129 -18.55 -1.44 2.18
N GLU A 130 -19.78 -1.75 2.55
CA GLU A 130 -20.61 -2.70 1.80
C GLU A 130 -21.01 -2.10 0.45
N VAL A 131 -21.03 -2.92 -0.59
CA VAL A 131 -21.55 -2.59 -1.93
C VAL A 131 -22.83 -3.39 -2.17
N ALA A 132 -23.83 -2.75 -2.77
CA ALA A 132 -25.13 -3.39 -3.00
C ALA A 132 -25.03 -4.57 -3.98
N SER A 133 -24.26 -4.40 -5.08
CA SER A 133 -23.98 -5.48 -6.01
C SER A 133 -22.74 -5.18 -6.86
N ARG A 134 -22.23 -6.21 -7.51
CA ARG A 134 -21.11 -6.08 -8.47
C ARG A 134 -21.55 -5.33 -9.71
N GLU A 135 -22.73 -5.59 -10.21
CA GLU A 135 -23.32 -4.96 -11.40
C GLU A 135 -23.42 -3.44 -11.20
N GLN A 136 -23.90 -3.00 -10.04
CA GLN A 136 -23.94 -1.57 -9.72
C GLN A 136 -22.56 -0.93 -9.73
N LEU A 137 -21.56 -1.60 -9.17
CA LEU A 137 -20.18 -1.13 -9.15
C LEU A 137 -19.61 -0.98 -10.56
N GLU A 138 -19.89 -1.95 -11.44
CA GLU A 138 -19.46 -1.95 -12.85
C GLU A 138 -20.16 -0.82 -13.64
N GLU A 139 -21.45 -0.56 -13.39
CA GLU A 139 -22.18 0.56 -13.99
C GLU A 139 -21.64 1.92 -13.53
N GLU A 140 -21.39 2.09 -12.24
CA GLU A 140 -20.82 3.33 -11.69
C GLU A 140 -19.41 3.57 -12.22
N PHE A 141 -18.60 2.50 -12.36
CA PHE A 141 -17.28 2.58 -12.98
C PHE A 141 -17.36 3.05 -14.43
N ALA A 142 -18.26 2.48 -15.22
CA ALA A 142 -18.45 2.86 -16.62
C ALA A 142 -18.92 4.33 -16.77
N LYS A 143 -19.81 4.79 -15.89
CA LYS A 143 -20.25 6.19 -15.85
C LYS A 143 -19.11 7.15 -15.55
N LEU A 144 -18.32 6.88 -14.50
CA LEU A 144 -17.16 7.70 -14.13
C LEU A 144 -16.10 7.70 -15.24
N LYS A 145 -15.86 6.54 -15.87
CA LYS A 145 -14.92 6.45 -16.99
C LYS A 145 -15.35 7.31 -18.17
N ALA A 146 -16.63 7.32 -18.50
CA ALA A 146 -17.18 8.19 -19.56
C ALA A 146 -17.10 9.69 -19.18
N GLU A 147 -17.34 10.02 -17.91
CA GLU A 147 -17.29 11.40 -17.43
C GLU A 147 -15.88 11.99 -17.51
N TYR A 148 -14.86 11.19 -17.18
CA TYR A 148 -13.46 11.61 -17.19
C TYR A 148 -12.74 11.36 -18.52
N ALA A 149 -13.39 10.81 -19.53
CA ALA A 149 -12.77 10.55 -20.84
C ALA A 149 -12.09 11.81 -21.42
N GLY A 150 -10.78 11.75 -21.59
CA GLY A 150 -9.98 12.87 -22.11
C GLY A 150 -9.80 14.05 -21.14
N LYS A 151 -10.14 13.88 -19.87
CA LYS A 151 -9.97 14.91 -18.82
C LYS A 151 -8.95 14.47 -17.79
N ASP A 152 -8.41 15.44 -17.07
CA ASP A 152 -7.62 15.14 -15.88
C ASP A 152 -8.50 14.58 -14.76
N ILE A 153 -7.98 13.58 -14.05
CA ILE A 153 -8.64 12.91 -12.92
C ILE A 153 -7.96 13.37 -11.63
N PRO A 154 -8.59 14.28 -10.87
CA PRO A 154 -7.98 14.82 -9.67
C PRO A 154 -7.88 13.75 -8.56
N ARG A 155 -6.81 13.82 -7.76
CA ARG A 155 -6.65 12.94 -6.60
C ARG A 155 -7.70 13.25 -5.54
N PRO A 156 -8.47 12.25 -5.08
CA PRO A 156 -9.37 12.43 -3.94
C PRO A 156 -8.58 12.75 -2.66
N LYS A 157 -9.07 13.69 -1.85
CA LYS A 157 -8.42 14.08 -0.58
C LYS A 157 -8.21 12.92 0.41
N HIS A 158 -9.05 11.90 0.30
CA HIS A 158 -8.97 10.71 1.15
C HIS A 158 -8.01 9.64 0.61
N TRP A 159 -7.32 9.87 -0.48
CA TRP A 159 -6.36 8.92 -1.04
C TRP A 159 -4.96 9.49 -0.95
N SER A 160 -4.06 8.79 -0.25
CA SER A 160 -2.70 9.25 -0.02
C SER A 160 -1.74 8.09 0.22
N GLY A 161 -0.45 8.41 0.28
CA GLY A 161 0.60 7.53 0.76
C GLY A 161 0.69 7.53 2.29
N VAL A 162 1.12 6.41 2.81
CA VAL A 162 1.33 6.13 4.22
C VAL A 162 2.63 5.40 4.40
#